data_602834817fcd7fb067fef229ebfd9fbc
#
_entry.id   602834817fcd7fb067fef229ebfd9fbc
#
_cell.length_a   1.000
_cell.length_b   1.000
_cell.length_c   1.000
_cell.angle_alpha   90.00
_cell.angle_beta   90.00
_cell.angle_gamma   90.00
#
_symmetry.space_group_name_H-M   'P 1'
#
loop_
_entity.id
_entity.type
_entity.pdbx_description
1 polymer ?
#
loop_
_entity_poly.entity_id
_entity_poly.type
_entity_poly.pdbx_seq_one_letter_code
_entity_poly.pdbx_strand_id
1 'polypeptide(L)'
;MTTTIPHPPLLPKTPWLRPLFEAIISGERLSEEHALQLLLLKDDEDLQALWSLADQVRKQRVGDVVYYSSTLYLYPTNFCTYNCTFCSFYAKPGDPKGWYYTPEQLLEQIAQVHNPITEVHIVAGCTPSCDLHYYTKLFSLIKHAYPDVHIKALTAIEYAYLESLHNIPVKEILTILKEAGLDSIPGGGAEILVDKVRDLLAPGRISSARYLEIHKTAHELGIPTNSIMLCYHRETPEDIVTHLKLLRELQDETRGFKNFVILKFANINNALGRRLKKLGVPHAIPPRSLMAVSRLFLDNFLNLKAMWNYLGIEEALHMLSCGANDLSSTHQGEKVFEMASLGYPVKLDIEGMANLIQKQGRIPCLTNSKNV
;
A
#
# COMPACT_ATOMS: atom_id res chain seq x y z
N MET A 1 -35.51 4.79 8.25
CA MET A 1 -34.62 3.81 7.65
C MET A 1 -35.00 3.64 6.19
N THR A 2 -34.47 4.46 5.32
CA THR A 2 -34.67 4.33 3.87
C THR A 2 -33.69 3.28 3.39
N THR A 3 -34.18 2.07 3.17
CA THR A 3 -33.46 1.01 2.45
C THR A 3 -33.23 1.54 1.03
N THR A 4 -32.03 2.05 0.76
CA THR A 4 -31.58 2.30 -0.60
C THR A 4 -31.56 0.94 -1.31
N ILE A 5 -32.52 0.74 -2.21
CA ILE A 5 -32.52 -0.38 -3.15
C ILE A 5 -31.20 -0.28 -3.91
N PRO A 6 -30.33 -1.31 -3.90
CA PRO A 6 -29.12 -1.28 -4.68
C PRO A 6 -29.52 -1.11 -6.15
N HIS A 7 -29.07 -0.02 -6.78
CA HIS A 7 -29.22 0.12 -8.22
C HIS A 7 -28.54 -1.10 -8.87
N PRO A 8 -29.20 -1.75 -9.87
CA PRO A 8 -28.55 -2.80 -10.64
C PRO A 8 -27.26 -2.23 -11.26
N PRO A 9 -26.21 -3.07 -11.43
CA PRO A 9 -24.99 -2.61 -12.05
C PRO A 9 -25.30 -2.01 -13.41
N LEU A 10 -24.57 -0.97 -13.78
CA LEU A 10 -24.65 -0.40 -15.11
C LEU A 10 -24.29 -1.49 -16.12
N LEU A 11 -25.11 -1.63 -17.15
CA LEU A 11 -24.84 -2.62 -18.21
C LEU A 11 -23.75 -2.08 -19.13
N PRO A 12 -22.74 -2.87 -19.46
CA PRO A 12 -21.72 -2.46 -20.41
C PRO A 12 -22.31 -2.39 -21.81
N LYS A 13 -21.78 -1.48 -22.62
CA LYS A 13 -22.14 -1.29 -24.02
C LYS A 13 -21.55 -2.41 -24.89
N THR A 14 -20.31 -2.77 -24.62
CA THR A 14 -19.58 -3.79 -25.40
C THR A 14 -20.13 -5.19 -25.09
N PRO A 15 -20.62 -5.94 -26.10
CA PRO A 15 -21.42 -7.17 -25.89
C PRO A 15 -20.69 -8.28 -25.10
N TRP A 16 -19.37 -8.46 -25.29
CA TRP A 16 -18.62 -9.54 -24.64
C TRP A 16 -18.42 -9.29 -23.13
N LEU A 17 -18.56 -8.04 -22.65
CA LEU A 17 -18.44 -7.71 -21.24
C LEU A 17 -19.62 -8.24 -20.42
N ARG A 18 -20.82 -8.35 -21.00
CA ARG A 18 -22.02 -8.78 -20.25
C ARG A 18 -21.86 -10.19 -19.65
N PRO A 19 -21.56 -11.24 -20.43
CA PRO A 19 -21.36 -12.57 -19.86
C PRO A 19 -20.17 -12.62 -18.88
N LEU A 20 -19.11 -11.85 -19.11
CA LEU A 20 -17.99 -11.77 -18.18
C LEU A 20 -18.42 -11.14 -16.83
N PHE A 21 -19.24 -10.08 -16.86
CA PHE A 21 -19.73 -9.44 -15.63
C PHE A 21 -20.68 -10.37 -14.85
N GLU A 22 -21.54 -11.10 -15.54
CA GLU A 22 -22.42 -12.11 -14.95
C GLU A 22 -21.62 -13.24 -14.29
N ALA A 23 -20.57 -13.73 -14.95
CA ALA A 23 -19.65 -14.74 -14.41
C ALA A 23 -18.94 -14.25 -13.15
N ILE A 24 -18.43 -13.01 -13.13
CA ILE A 24 -17.80 -12.40 -11.97
C ILE A 24 -18.79 -12.25 -10.78
N ILE A 25 -20.03 -11.82 -11.06
CA ILE A 25 -21.06 -11.69 -10.02
C ILE A 25 -21.44 -13.05 -9.44
N SER A 26 -21.44 -14.12 -10.25
CA SER A 26 -21.68 -15.50 -9.82
C SER A 26 -20.50 -16.11 -9.03
N GLY A 27 -19.36 -15.41 -8.95
CA GLY A 27 -18.19 -15.82 -8.17
C GLY A 27 -17.09 -16.49 -9.00
N GLU A 28 -17.16 -16.45 -10.33
CA GLU A 28 -16.06 -16.92 -11.17
C GLU A 28 -14.84 -16.00 -11.05
N ARG A 29 -13.67 -16.62 -11.02
CA ARG A 29 -12.40 -15.87 -10.91
C ARG A 29 -12.04 -15.21 -12.25
N LEU A 30 -11.71 -13.92 -12.17
CA LEU A 30 -11.23 -13.18 -13.34
C LEU A 30 -9.88 -13.75 -13.82
N SER A 31 -9.79 -14.08 -15.12
CA SER A 31 -8.56 -14.54 -15.77
C SER A 31 -7.58 -13.39 -16.02
N GLU A 32 -6.31 -13.73 -16.24
CA GLU A 32 -5.27 -12.75 -16.60
C GLU A 32 -5.60 -12.04 -17.93
N GLU A 33 -6.09 -12.79 -18.91
CA GLU A 33 -6.50 -12.25 -20.20
C GLU A 33 -7.64 -11.23 -20.06
N HIS A 34 -8.71 -11.60 -19.35
CA HIS A 34 -9.82 -10.68 -19.12
C HIS A 34 -9.42 -9.47 -18.26
N ALA A 35 -8.53 -9.64 -17.27
CA ALA A 35 -8.01 -8.52 -16.50
C ALA A 35 -7.26 -7.52 -17.38
N LEU A 36 -6.42 -8.01 -18.31
CA LEU A 36 -5.73 -7.17 -19.28
C LEU A 36 -6.72 -6.44 -20.20
N GLN A 37 -7.72 -7.13 -20.72
CA GLN A 37 -8.75 -6.52 -21.55
C GLN A 37 -9.53 -5.43 -20.81
N LEU A 38 -9.88 -5.65 -19.54
CA LEU A 38 -10.55 -4.67 -18.69
C LEU A 38 -9.68 -3.44 -18.39
N LEU A 39 -8.37 -3.61 -18.20
CA LEU A 39 -7.42 -2.51 -18.02
C LEU A 39 -7.28 -1.64 -19.28
N LEU A 40 -7.52 -2.21 -20.45
CA LEU A 40 -7.38 -1.53 -21.74
C LEU A 40 -8.68 -0.91 -22.26
N LEU A 41 -9.80 -0.99 -21.51
CA LEU A 41 -11.06 -0.35 -21.87
C LEU A 41 -10.89 1.17 -22.00
N LYS A 42 -11.59 1.75 -22.99
CA LYS A 42 -11.54 3.19 -23.30
C LYS A 42 -12.91 3.84 -23.45
N ASP A 43 -13.93 3.03 -23.72
CA ASP A 43 -15.30 3.55 -23.86
C ASP A 43 -15.85 3.97 -22.50
N ASP A 44 -16.39 5.16 -22.37
CA ASP A 44 -16.81 5.74 -21.10
C ASP A 44 -17.97 4.97 -20.45
N GLU A 45 -18.90 4.40 -21.24
CA GLU A 45 -20.02 3.60 -20.73
C GLU A 45 -19.50 2.27 -20.15
N ASP A 46 -18.54 1.62 -20.83
CA ASP A 46 -17.91 0.39 -20.39
C ASP A 46 -17.05 0.62 -19.13
N LEU A 47 -16.33 1.76 -19.05
CA LEU A 47 -15.59 2.15 -17.86
C LEU A 47 -16.51 2.36 -16.64
N GLN A 48 -17.63 3.06 -16.82
CA GLN A 48 -18.60 3.26 -15.75
C GLN A 48 -19.24 1.95 -15.31
N ALA A 49 -19.54 1.05 -16.25
CA ALA A 49 -20.06 -0.27 -15.95
C ALA A 49 -19.03 -1.12 -15.17
N LEU A 50 -17.76 -1.09 -15.55
CA LEU A 50 -16.66 -1.74 -14.83
C LEU A 50 -16.54 -1.23 -13.38
N TRP A 51 -16.56 0.09 -13.18
CA TRP A 51 -16.45 0.68 -11.85
C TRP A 51 -17.66 0.31 -10.97
N SER A 52 -18.88 0.35 -11.53
CA SER A 52 -20.11 -0.08 -10.86
C SER A 52 -20.07 -1.57 -10.46
N LEU A 53 -19.58 -2.45 -11.34
CA LEU A 53 -19.39 -3.87 -11.06
C LEU A 53 -18.44 -4.09 -9.88
N ALA A 54 -17.29 -3.39 -9.89
CA ALA A 54 -16.30 -3.50 -8.81
C ALA A 54 -16.86 -3.04 -7.45
N ASP A 55 -17.68 -1.99 -7.43
CA ASP A 55 -18.35 -1.53 -6.20
C ASP A 55 -19.42 -2.54 -5.73
N GLN A 56 -20.15 -3.15 -6.64
CA GLN A 56 -21.10 -4.21 -6.30
C GLN A 56 -20.39 -5.41 -5.67
N VAL A 57 -19.29 -5.88 -6.27
CA VAL A 57 -18.49 -6.98 -5.72
C VAL A 57 -17.91 -6.61 -4.35
N ARG A 58 -17.39 -5.37 -4.20
CA ARG A 58 -16.95 -4.86 -2.90
C ARG A 58 -18.10 -4.93 -1.88
N LYS A 59 -19.30 -4.42 -2.24
CA LYS A 59 -20.46 -4.41 -1.34
C LYS A 59 -20.89 -5.80 -0.91
N GLN A 60 -20.90 -6.77 -1.82
CA GLN A 60 -21.20 -8.17 -1.51
C GLN A 60 -20.23 -8.79 -0.51
N ARG A 61 -18.93 -8.42 -0.59
CA ARG A 61 -17.88 -9.03 0.23
C ARG A 61 -17.68 -8.38 1.61
N VAL A 62 -17.72 -7.06 1.65
CA VAL A 62 -17.31 -6.29 2.84
C VAL A 62 -18.38 -5.26 3.30
N GLY A 63 -19.53 -5.23 2.65
CA GLY A 63 -20.60 -4.27 3.00
C GLY A 63 -20.21 -2.83 2.73
N ASP A 64 -20.82 -1.89 3.46
CA ASP A 64 -20.64 -0.45 3.27
C ASP A 64 -19.64 0.19 4.25
N VAL A 65 -18.92 -0.64 5.01
CA VAL A 65 -17.85 -0.17 5.92
C VAL A 65 -16.64 0.30 5.13
N VAL A 66 -16.12 1.46 5.52
CA VAL A 66 -14.84 2.00 5.02
C VAL A 66 -13.90 2.19 6.19
N TYR A 67 -12.79 1.49 6.14
CA TYR A 67 -11.75 1.55 7.16
C TYR A 67 -10.87 2.79 6.97
N TYR A 68 -10.36 3.30 8.08
CA TYR A 68 -9.32 4.33 8.12
C TYR A 68 -8.57 4.24 9.44
N SER A 69 -7.34 4.74 9.50
CA SER A 69 -6.52 4.71 10.71
C SER A 69 -5.99 6.08 11.09
N SER A 70 -5.57 6.21 12.35
CA SER A 70 -4.78 7.36 12.79
C SER A 70 -3.34 6.90 12.93
N THR A 71 -2.55 7.15 11.88
CA THR A 71 -1.17 6.66 11.76
C THR A 71 -0.17 7.77 11.99
N LEU A 72 0.77 7.55 12.91
CA LEU A 72 1.99 8.34 13.02
C LEU A 72 3.12 7.65 12.25
N TYR A 73 3.74 8.38 11.32
CA TYR A 73 4.91 7.90 10.59
C TYR A 73 6.18 8.28 11.34
N LEU A 74 7.01 7.29 11.61
CA LEU A 74 8.31 7.43 12.24
C LEU A 74 9.41 7.02 11.26
N TYR A 75 10.42 7.86 11.13
CA TYR A 75 11.51 7.65 10.21
C TYR A 75 12.84 7.70 10.97
N PRO A 76 13.36 6.55 11.42
CA PRO A 76 14.65 6.45 12.09
C PRO A 76 15.76 7.22 11.38
N THR A 77 15.87 7.03 10.10
CA THR A 77 16.86 7.70 9.26
C THR A 77 16.42 7.69 7.79
N ASN A 78 16.92 8.63 7.01
CA ASN A 78 16.87 8.57 5.56
C ASN A 78 18.24 8.22 4.92
N PHE A 79 19.27 7.98 5.72
CA PHE A 79 20.53 7.45 5.19
C PHE A 79 20.31 6.04 4.65
N CYS A 80 20.65 5.81 3.37
CA CYS A 80 20.38 4.55 2.69
C CYS A 80 21.56 4.12 1.81
N THR A 81 21.92 2.83 1.88
CA THR A 81 22.93 2.22 1.02
C THR A 81 22.45 2.13 -0.42
N TYR A 82 21.15 1.93 -0.64
CA TYR A 82 20.53 1.90 -1.98
C TYR A 82 20.37 3.29 -2.61
N ASN A 83 20.21 3.33 -3.93
CA ASN A 83 19.97 4.57 -4.73
C ASN A 83 18.84 4.34 -5.72
N CYS A 84 17.68 3.96 -5.23
CA CYS A 84 16.50 3.73 -6.05
C CYS A 84 16.16 4.98 -6.87
N THR A 85 15.96 4.81 -8.17
CA THR A 85 15.77 5.93 -9.11
C THR A 85 14.49 6.71 -8.87
N PHE A 86 13.49 6.08 -8.24
CA PHE A 86 12.19 6.66 -7.90
C PHE A 86 12.15 7.32 -6.51
N CYS A 87 13.14 7.06 -5.66
CA CYS A 87 13.10 7.49 -4.26
C CYS A 87 13.61 8.93 -4.12
N SER A 88 12.78 9.81 -3.55
CA SER A 88 13.16 11.17 -3.16
C SER A 88 13.61 11.27 -1.69
N PHE A 89 13.37 10.21 -0.93
CA PHE A 89 13.56 10.17 0.52
C PHE A 89 15.04 9.95 0.91
N TYR A 90 15.77 9.07 0.21
CA TYR A 90 17.11 8.66 0.64
C TYR A 90 18.12 9.81 0.64
N ALA A 91 19.06 9.75 1.59
CA ALA A 91 20.26 10.56 1.67
C ALA A 91 21.52 9.70 1.69
N LYS A 92 22.66 10.27 1.29
CA LYS A 92 23.98 9.66 1.46
C LYS A 92 24.71 10.35 2.62
N PRO A 93 25.71 9.71 3.24
CA PRO A 93 26.54 10.37 4.24
C PRO A 93 27.08 11.70 3.73
N GLY A 94 26.92 12.76 4.53
CA GLY A 94 27.31 14.14 4.16
C GLY A 94 26.24 14.94 3.41
N ASP A 95 25.11 14.34 3.02
CA ASP A 95 23.98 15.08 2.44
C ASP A 95 23.27 15.90 3.54
N PRO A 96 23.11 17.22 3.37
CA PRO A 96 22.51 18.10 4.38
C PRO A 96 21.03 17.78 4.67
N LYS A 97 20.35 17.05 3.78
CA LYS A 97 18.99 16.56 4.01
C LYS A 97 18.95 15.26 4.84
N GLY A 98 20.12 14.69 5.21
CA GLY A 98 20.22 13.46 5.98
C GLY A 98 19.90 13.67 7.44
N TRP A 99 19.26 12.67 8.08
CA TRP A 99 19.03 12.63 9.52
C TRP A 99 19.14 11.21 10.08
N TYR A 100 19.30 11.16 11.38
CA TYR A 100 19.24 9.94 12.18
C TYR A 100 18.64 10.30 13.55
N TYR A 101 17.70 9.47 14.02
CA TYR A 101 17.11 9.56 15.35
C TYR A 101 17.40 8.30 16.15
N THR A 102 17.69 8.45 17.44
CA THR A 102 17.79 7.31 18.37
C THR A 102 16.39 6.76 18.68
N PRO A 103 16.28 5.51 19.19
CA PRO A 103 14.98 4.97 19.64
C PRO A 103 14.26 5.87 20.65
N GLU A 104 15.00 6.51 21.57
CA GLU A 104 14.46 7.42 22.56
C GLU A 104 13.89 8.70 21.92
N GLN A 105 14.60 9.28 20.97
CA GLN A 105 14.12 10.46 20.24
C GLN A 105 12.85 10.16 19.43
N LEU A 106 12.71 8.94 18.89
CA LEU A 106 11.47 8.53 18.22
C LEU A 106 10.32 8.32 19.22
N LEU A 107 10.61 7.80 20.41
CA LEU A 107 9.62 7.71 21.48
C LEU A 107 9.14 9.10 21.92
N GLU A 108 10.04 10.08 22.02
CA GLU A 108 9.69 11.47 22.30
C GLU A 108 8.80 12.08 21.21
N GLN A 109 9.02 11.73 19.93
CA GLN A 109 8.13 12.17 18.84
C GLN A 109 6.71 11.64 19.02
N ILE A 110 6.53 10.40 19.48
CA ILE A 110 5.20 9.85 19.81
C ILE A 110 4.56 10.66 20.94
N ALA A 111 5.29 10.96 21.99
CA ALA A 111 4.79 11.72 23.14
C ALA A 111 4.35 13.15 22.79
N GLN A 112 4.88 13.74 21.73
CA GLN A 112 4.52 15.09 21.27
C GLN A 112 3.26 15.13 20.39
N VAL A 113 2.70 13.98 20.02
CA VAL A 113 1.48 13.92 19.19
C VAL A 113 0.26 14.16 20.06
N HIS A 114 -0.52 15.19 19.70
CA HIS A 114 -1.73 15.55 20.45
C HIS A 114 -2.97 14.74 20.03
N ASN A 115 -3.00 14.26 18.78
CA ASN A 115 -4.11 13.45 18.28
C ASN A 115 -3.93 11.98 18.67
N PRO A 116 -4.99 11.28 19.06
CA PRO A 116 -4.92 9.84 19.31
C PRO A 116 -4.36 9.12 18.08
N ILE A 117 -3.45 8.17 18.31
CA ILE A 117 -2.89 7.31 17.26
C ILE A 117 -3.34 5.88 17.46
N THR A 118 -3.69 5.19 16.38
CA THR A 118 -4.02 3.76 16.40
C THR A 118 -2.83 2.89 16.04
N GLU A 119 -1.89 3.45 15.26
CA GLU A 119 -0.69 2.75 14.83
C GLU A 119 0.50 3.70 14.60
N VAL A 120 1.69 3.16 14.73
CA VAL A 120 2.93 3.76 14.21
C VAL A 120 3.38 3.01 12.95
N HIS A 121 3.76 3.76 11.92
CA HIS A 121 4.33 3.22 10.69
C HIS A 121 5.81 3.59 10.63
N ILE A 122 6.69 2.60 10.74
CA ILE A 122 8.14 2.79 10.85
C ILE A 122 8.83 2.25 9.62
N VAL A 123 9.47 3.11 8.83
CA VAL A 123 10.31 2.75 7.69
C VAL A 123 11.55 3.64 7.68
N ALA A 124 12.66 3.11 7.18
CA ALA A 124 13.93 3.81 7.18
C ALA A 124 14.72 3.59 5.89
N GLY A 125 15.79 4.35 5.73
CA GLY A 125 16.85 3.98 4.82
C GLY A 125 17.65 2.80 5.40
N CYS A 126 18.12 1.90 4.52
CA CYS A 126 18.96 0.78 4.91
C CYS A 126 20.37 1.27 5.23
N THR A 127 20.76 1.20 6.50
CA THR A 127 22.06 1.64 7.00
C THR A 127 22.50 0.80 8.22
N PRO A 128 23.81 0.58 8.44
CA PRO A 128 24.28 -0.18 9.61
C PRO A 128 23.88 0.45 10.95
N SER A 129 23.60 1.76 11.00
CA SER A 129 23.21 2.45 12.23
C SER A 129 21.80 2.08 12.72
N CYS A 130 20.94 1.52 11.85
CA CYS A 130 19.62 1.00 12.19
C CYS A 130 19.63 -0.52 12.01
N ASP A 131 20.34 -1.18 12.91
CA ASP A 131 20.52 -2.63 12.95
C ASP A 131 19.38 -3.35 13.70
N LEU A 132 19.49 -4.66 13.86
CA LEU A 132 18.48 -5.45 14.57
C LEU A 132 18.32 -5.02 16.04
N HIS A 133 19.43 -4.67 16.73
CA HIS A 133 19.38 -4.19 18.12
C HIS A 133 18.64 -2.86 18.22
N TYR A 134 18.88 -1.95 17.28
CA TYR A 134 18.16 -0.67 17.19
C TYR A 134 16.63 -0.86 17.16
N TYR A 135 16.14 -1.73 16.24
CA TYR A 135 14.71 -1.94 16.09
C TYR A 135 14.10 -2.72 17.26
N THR A 136 14.79 -3.72 17.79
CA THR A 136 14.36 -4.45 18.99
C THR A 136 14.15 -3.49 20.16
N LYS A 137 15.10 -2.59 20.39
CA LYS A 137 15.02 -1.57 21.44
C LYS A 137 13.84 -0.61 21.18
N LEU A 138 13.71 -0.10 19.93
CA LEU A 138 12.65 0.84 19.57
C LEU A 138 11.26 0.24 19.81
N PHE A 139 11.02 -1.00 19.34
CA PHE A 139 9.71 -1.65 19.47
C PHE A 139 9.38 -1.94 20.94
N SER A 140 10.36 -2.41 21.71
CA SER A 140 10.19 -2.66 23.15
C SER A 140 9.86 -1.36 23.91
N LEU A 141 10.54 -0.24 23.61
CA LEU A 141 10.24 1.06 24.19
C LEU A 141 8.82 1.54 23.87
N ILE A 142 8.40 1.40 22.60
CA ILE A 142 7.05 1.78 22.17
C ILE A 142 6.00 0.91 22.89
N LYS A 143 6.17 -0.42 22.90
CA LYS A 143 5.22 -1.32 23.56
C LYS A 143 5.15 -1.14 25.07
N HIS A 144 6.26 -0.79 25.70
CA HIS A 144 6.28 -0.48 27.14
C HIS A 144 5.48 0.80 27.46
N ALA A 145 5.65 1.85 26.65
CA ALA A 145 5.00 3.15 26.88
C ALA A 145 3.56 3.20 26.33
N TYR A 146 3.29 2.49 25.24
CA TYR A 146 2.02 2.51 24.48
C TYR A 146 1.63 1.09 24.06
N PRO A 147 1.19 0.21 24.98
CA PRO A 147 0.96 -1.22 24.73
C PRO A 147 -0.10 -1.47 23.65
N ASP A 148 -1.10 -0.60 23.50
CA ASP A 148 -2.20 -0.74 22.56
C ASP A 148 -1.88 -0.21 21.15
N VAL A 149 -0.81 0.55 20.99
CA VAL A 149 -0.41 1.09 19.68
C VAL A 149 0.14 -0.03 18.81
N HIS A 150 -0.43 -0.16 17.62
CA HIS A 150 0.00 -1.14 16.63
C HIS A 150 1.32 -0.71 15.97
N ILE A 151 2.33 -1.58 15.98
CA ILE A 151 3.62 -1.35 15.32
C ILE A 151 3.62 -2.02 13.94
N LYS A 152 3.50 -1.21 12.89
CA LYS A 152 3.69 -1.60 11.51
C LYS A 152 5.06 -1.13 11.04
N ALA A 153 6.00 -2.05 10.81
CA ALA A 153 7.39 -1.63 10.62
C ALA A 153 8.14 -2.47 9.59
N LEU A 154 9.13 -1.83 8.97
CA LEU A 154 10.12 -2.37 8.06
C LEU A 154 9.52 -3.02 6.80
N THR A 155 10.04 -2.68 5.65
CA THR A 155 9.67 -3.29 4.38
C THR A 155 10.47 -4.57 4.13
N ALA A 156 10.05 -5.39 3.17
CA ALA A 156 10.81 -6.57 2.76
C ALA A 156 12.28 -6.26 2.39
N ILE A 157 12.54 -5.04 1.91
CA ILE A 157 13.90 -4.60 1.58
C ILE A 157 14.74 -4.41 2.84
N GLU A 158 14.16 -3.85 3.90
CA GLU A 158 14.85 -3.64 5.18
C GLU A 158 15.10 -4.97 5.88
N TYR A 159 14.18 -5.94 5.81
CA TYR A 159 14.40 -7.30 6.32
C TYR A 159 15.53 -8.02 5.60
N ALA A 160 15.57 -7.96 4.26
CA ALA A 160 16.68 -8.55 3.49
C ALA A 160 18.01 -7.85 3.78
N TYR A 161 17.99 -6.55 4.03
CA TYR A 161 19.17 -5.81 4.44
C TYR A 161 19.69 -6.26 5.83
N LEU A 162 18.81 -6.41 6.82
CA LEU A 162 19.15 -6.90 8.15
C LEU A 162 19.71 -8.33 8.10
N GLU A 163 19.12 -9.21 7.28
CA GLU A 163 19.62 -10.56 7.03
C GLU A 163 21.08 -10.52 6.53
N SER A 164 21.36 -9.69 5.53
CA SER A 164 22.70 -9.53 4.99
C SER A 164 23.66 -8.89 6.01
N LEU A 165 23.21 -7.95 6.82
CA LEU A 165 24.02 -7.23 7.80
C LEU A 165 24.48 -8.14 8.96
N HIS A 166 23.55 -8.98 9.45
CA HIS A 166 23.78 -9.84 10.61
C HIS A 166 24.16 -11.27 10.25
N ASN A 167 24.03 -11.66 8.97
CA ASN A 167 24.23 -13.03 8.50
C ASN A 167 23.38 -14.06 9.27
N ILE A 168 22.11 -13.73 9.53
CA ILE A 168 21.11 -14.59 10.15
C ILE A 168 19.86 -14.64 9.27
N PRO A 169 19.13 -15.79 9.22
CA PRO A 169 17.97 -15.94 8.36
C PRO A 169 16.87 -14.93 8.68
N VAL A 170 16.15 -14.44 7.65
CA VAL A 170 15.03 -13.50 7.81
C VAL A 170 13.96 -14.02 8.78
N LYS A 171 13.73 -15.33 8.85
CA LYS A 171 12.81 -15.96 9.80
C LYS A 171 13.18 -15.67 11.25
N GLU A 172 14.46 -15.74 11.57
CA GLU A 172 14.96 -15.44 12.92
C GLU A 172 14.83 -13.94 13.24
N ILE A 173 15.16 -13.05 12.29
CA ILE A 173 14.96 -11.60 12.42
C ILE A 173 13.49 -11.28 12.71
N LEU A 174 12.57 -11.87 11.93
CA LEU A 174 11.13 -11.67 12.10
C LEU A 174 10.64 -12.18 13.47
N THR A 175 11.17 -13.30 13.94
CA THR A 175 10.84 -13.85 15.27
C THR A 175 11.29 -12.91 16.37
N ILE A 176 12.53 -12.45 16.35
CA ILE A 176 13.09 -11.49 17.34
C ILE A 176 12.26 -10.20 17.35
N LEU A 177 11.95 -9.64 16.19
CA LEU A 177 11.20 -8.38 16.11
C LEU A 177 9.73 -8.55 16.52
N LYS A 178 9.12 -9.72 16.25
CA LYS A 178 7.77 -10.06 16.74
C LYS A 178 7.75 -10.12 18.27
N GLU A 179 8.72 -10.76 18.88
CA GLU A 179 8.87 -10.80 20.35
C GLU A 179 9.09 -9.41 20.95
N ALA A 180 9.77 -8.52 20.23
CA ALA A 180 9.97 -7.13 20.62
C ALA A 180 8.72 -6.24 20.44
N GLY A 181 7.68 -6.71 19.75
CA GLY A 181 6.41 -6.00 19.59
C GLY A 181 6.02 -5.63 18.16
N LEU A 182 6.68 -6.16 17.13
CA LEU A 182 6.23 -6.01 15.75
C LEU A 182 4.87 -6.65 15.54
N ASP A 183 3.88 -5.89 15.08
CA ASP A 183 2.52 -6.39 14.84
C ASP A 183 2.24 -6.69 13.36
N SER A 184 2.80 -5.91 12.43
CA SER A 184 2.60 -6.12 10.99
C SER A 184 3.70 -5.50 10.12
N ILE A 185 3.74 -5.88 8.84
CA ILE A 185 4.71 -5.40 7.86
C ILE A 185 4.01 -4.59 6.76
N PRO A 186 4.52 -3.38 6.41
CA PRO A 186 4.03 -2.63 5.27
C PRO A 186 4.44 -3.28 3.94
N GLY A 187 3.69 -3.01 2.87
CA GLY A 187 3.93 -3.60 1.55
C GLY A 187 5.05 -2.95 0.72
N GLY A 188 5.75 -1.96 1.26
CA GLY A 188 6.82 -1.26 0.56
C GLY A 188 7.92 -2.20 0.05
N GLY A 189 8.54 -1.82 -1.08
CA GLY A 189 9.56 -2.66 -1.71
C GLY A 189 9.05 -3.55 -2.85
N ALA A 190 7.73 -3.74 -2.98
CA ALA A 190 7.15 -4.41 -4.14
C ALA A 190 7.34 -3.58 -5.43
N GLU A 191 6.99 -2.33 -5.38
CA GLU A 191 6.79 -1.40 -6.50
C GLU A 191 5.97 -2.06 -7.61
N ILE A 192 6.58 -2.86 -8.44
CA ILE A 192 5.96 -3.81 -9.38
C ILE A 192 6.73 -5.13 -9.34
N LEU A 193 6.08 -6.27 -9.21
CA LEU A 193 6.72 -7.59 -9.07
C LEU A 193 7.07 -8.19 -10.44
N VAL A 194 7.85 -7.43 -11.21
CA VAL A 194 8.38 -7.82 -12.52
C VAL A 194 9.84 -7.39 -12.59
N ASP A 195 10.77 -8.34 -12.49
CA ASP A 195 12.18 -8.08 -12.25
C ASP A 195 12.82 -7.15 -13.30
N LYS A 196 12.48 -7.30 -14.59
CA LYS A 196 12.96 -6.38 -15.65
C LYS A 196 12.62 -4.90 -15.38
N VAL A 197 11.49 -4.62 -14.72
CA VAL A 197 11.09 -3.26 -14.34
C VAL A 197 11.73 -2.87 -13.01
N ARG A 198 11.79 -3.79 -12.05
CA ARG A 198 12.42 -3.57 -10.74
C ARG A 198 13.88 -3.17 -10.86
N ASP A 199 14.64 -3.80 -11.77
CA ASP A 199 16.06 -3.48 -12.03
C ASP A 199 16.25 -2.05 -12.58
N LEU A 200 15.26 -1.53 -13.32
CA LEU A 200 15.27 -0.14 -13.78
C LEU A 200 14.94 0.86 -12.67
N LEU A 201 14.06 0.46 -11.73
CA LEU A 201 13.61 1.30 -10.62
C LEU A 201 14.65 1.34 -9.49
N ALA A 202 15.17 0.20 -9.12
CA ALA A 202 15.94 -0.01 -7.91
C ALA A 202 17.04 -1.08 -8.12
N PRO A 203 18.09 -0.77 -8.89
CA PRO A 203 19.18 -1.70 -9.15
C PRO A 203 19.80 -2.20 -7.83
N GLY A 204 20.08 -3.49 -7.75
CA GLY A 204 20.73 -4.13 -6.60
C GLY A 204 19.81 -4.40 -5.40
N ARG A 205 18.49 -4.18 -5.51
CA ARG A 205 17.50 -4.63 -4.52
C ARG A 205 17.11 -6.09 -4.78
N ILE A 206 16.39 -6.67 -3.82
CA ILE A 206 15.89 -8.05 -3.91
C ILE A 206 14.95 -8.26 -5.10
N SER A 207 14.93 -9.49 -5.63
CA SER A 207 14.03 -9.91 -6.70
C SER A 207 12.56 -9.97 -6.24
N SER A 208 11.63 -10.10 -7.19
CA SER A 208 10.22 -10.35 -6.93
C SER A 208 9.99 -11.63 -6.12
N ALA A 209 10.73 -12.70 -6.46
CA ALA A 209 10.65 -13.97 -5.74
C ALA A 209 11.10 -13.81 -4.26
N ARG A 210 12.20 -13.09 -4.00
CA ARG A 210 12.68 -12.85 -2.63
C ARG A 210 11.72 -11.95 -1.84
N TYR A 211 11.10 -10.96 -2.47
CA TYR A 211 10.05 -10.16 -1.84
C TYR A 211 8.90 -11.04 -1.35
N LEU A 212 8.36 -11.91 -2.21
CA LEU A 212 7.26 -12.80 -1.88
C LEU A 212 7.64 -13.82 -0.80
N GLU A 213 8.86 -14.36 -0.84
CA GLU A 213 9.38 -15.29 0.16
C GLU A 213 9.44 -14.66 1.57
N ILE A 214 9.86 -13.40 1.68
CA ILE A 214 9.89 -12.68 2.96
C ILE A 214 8.47 -12.49 3.50
N HIS A 215 7.52 -12.10 2.65
CA HIS A 215 6.11 -11.98 3.06
C HIS A 215 5.52 -13.33 3.46
N LYS A 216 5.80 -14.40 2.71
CA LYS A 216 5.39 -15.76 3.05
C LYS A 216 5.92 -16.18 4.43
N THR A 217 7.21 -15.95 4.69
CA THR A 217 7.83 -16.24 5.98
C THR A 217 7.17 -15.48 7.13
N ALA A 218 6.82 -14.20 6.90
CA ALA A 218 6.07 -13.41 7.88
C ALA A 218 4.68 -14.01 8.15
N HIS A 219 3.96 -14.40 7.10
CA HIS A 219 2.64 -15.03 7.22
C HIS A 219 2.70 -16.35 7.99
N GLU A 220 3.70 -17.20 7.72
CA GLU A 220 3.93 -18.46 8.44
C GLU A 220 4.21 -18.25 9.95
N LEU A 221 4.80 -17.12 10.31
CA LEU A 221 4.99 -16.70 11.70
C LEU A 221 3.74 -16.02 12.30
N GLY A 222 2.64 -15.89 11.55
CA GLY A 222 1.44 -15.19 11.98
C GLY A 222 1.60 -13.67 12.05
N ILE A 223 2.54 -13.10 11.31
CA ILE A 223 2.72 -11.65 11.15
C ILE A 223 1.98 -11.22 9.87
N PRO A 224 0.85 -10.50 9.97
CA PRO A 224 0.13 -10.03 8.80
C PRO A 224 0.91 -8.96 8.05
N THR A 225 0.69 -8.86 6.74
CA THR A 225 1.39 -7.87 5.93
C THR A 225 0.44 -7.12 5.00
N ASN A 226 0.87 -5.97 4.50
CA ASN A 226 0.21 -5.28 3.40
C ASN A 226 0.93 -5.60 2.09
N SER A 227 0.25 -5.40 0.98
CA SER A 227 0.87 -5.38 -0.35
C SER A 227 0.62 -4.04 -1.04
N ILE A 228 1.54 -3.61 -1.89
CA ILE A 228 1.42 -2.38 -2.67
C ILE A 228 1.73 -2.61 -4.13
N MET A 229 1.20 -1.74 -4.98
CA MET A 229 1.62 -1.56 -6.36
C MET A 229 1.90 -0.07 -6.61
N LEU A 230 3.10 0.25 -7.05
CA LEU A 230 3.46 1.59 -7.52
C LEU A 230 3.17 1.66 -9.02
N CYS A 231 2.38 2.64 -9.45
CA CYS A 231 1.91 2.77 -10.83
C CYS A 231 2.31 4.11 -11.46
N TYR A 232 2.25 4.18 -12.79
CA TYR A 232 2.55 5.35 -13.62
C TYR A 232 4.04 5.68 -13.69
N HIS A 233 4.89 4.62 -13.81
CA HIS A 233 6.32 4.77 -14.03
C HIS A 233 6.79 4.07 -15.32
N ARG A 234 7.17 2.77 -15.27
CA ARG A 234 7.73 2.01 -16.41
C ARG A 234 7.00 0.70 -16.66
N GLU A 235 6.02 0.37 -15.85
CA GLU A 235 5.19 -0.81 -15.98
C GLU A 235 4.26 -0.71 -17.19
N THR A 236 3.98 -1.85 -17.80
CA THR A 236 2.97 -2.03 -18.84
C THR A 236 1.68 -2.60 -18.22
N PRO A 237 0.54 -2.62 -18.94
CA PRO A 237 -0.68 -3.30 -18.48
C PRO A 237 -0.45 -4.77 -18.15
N GLU A 238 0.40 -5.48 -18.91
CA GLU A 238 0.79 -6.87 -18.68
C GLU A 238 1.61 -7.03 -17.40
N ASP A 239 2.50 -6.08 -17.12
CA ASP A 239 3.29 -6.06 -15.87
C ASP A 239 2.37 -5.88 -14.65
N ILE A 240 1.30 -5.06 -14.77
CA ILE A 240 0.27 -4.89 -13.75
C ILE A 240 -0.45 -6.22 -13.48
N VAL A 241 -0.91 -6.91 -14.51
CA VAL A 241 -1.59 -8.21 -14.38
C VAL A 241 -0.66 -9.24 -13.73
N THR A 242 0.61 -9.30 -14.16
CA THR A 242 1.62 -10.18 -13.57
C THR A 242 1.80 -9.91 -12.07
N HIS A 243 1.89 -8.64 -11.68
CA HIS A 243 2.00 -8.24 -10.27
C HIS A 243 0.78 -8.70 -9.45
N LEU A 244 -0.42 -8.43 -9.94
CA LEU A 244 -1.66 -8.85 -9.28
C LEU A 244 -1.77 -10.37 -9.15
N LYS A 245 -1.35 -11.12 -10.19
CA LYS A 245 -1.31 -12.58 -10.19
C LYS A 245 -0.43 -13.11 -9.06
N LEU A 246 0.81 -12.65 -8.97
CA LEU A 246 1.77 -13.10 -7.96
C LEU A 246 1.27 -12.84 -6.53
N LEU A 247 0.62 -11.69 -6.30
CA LEU A 247 0.01 -11.39 -5.00
C LEU A 247 -1.20 -12.30 -4.71
N ARG A 248 -2.06 -12.54 -5.72
CA ARG A 248 -3.21 -13.43 -5.57
C ARG A 248 -2.79 -14.86 -5.24
N GLU A 249 -1.77 -15.38 -5.91
CA GLU A 249 -1.22 -16.72 -5.69
C GLU A 249 -0.67 -16.85 -4.25
N LEU A 250 0.12 -15.89 -3.77
CA LEU A 250 0.61 -15.92 -2.39
C LEU A 250 -0.52 -15.76 -1.37
N GLN A 251 -1.53 -14.96 -1.66
CA GLN A 251 -2.70 -14.81 -0.79
C GLN A 251 -3.56 -16.09 -0.75
N ASP A 252 -3.69 -16.81 -1.87
CA ASP A 252 -4.34 -18.14 -1.89
C ASP A 252 -3.62 -19.12 -0.97
N GLU A 253 -2.29 -19.09 -0.96
CA GLU A 253 -1.47 -19.98 -0.14
C GLU A 253 -1.51 -19.62 1.35
N THR A 254 -1.38 -18.33 1.69
CA THR A 254 -1.08 -17.91 3.06
C THR A 254 -2.19 -17.14 3.78
N ARG A 255 -3.06 -16.46 3.03
CA ARG A 255 -4.09 -15.54 3.54
C ARG A 255 -3.56 -14.45 4.49
N GLY A 256 -2.26 -14.13 4.39
CA GLY A 256 -1.57 -13.23 5.31
C GLY A 256 -1.61 -11.75 4.92
N PHE A 257 -1.94 -11.43 3.67
CA PHE A 257 -2.12 -10.03 3.26
C PHE A 257 -3.42 -9.45 3.83
N LYS A 258 -3.34 -8.32 4.50
CA LYS A 258 -4.47 -7.60 5.09
C LYS A 258 -5.15 -6.66 4.10
N ASN A 259 -4.36 -5.95 3.31
CA ASN A 259 -4.88 -5.07 2.28
C ASN A 259 -3.92 -4.95 1.08
N PHE A 260 -4.48 -4.50 -0.03
CA PHE A 260 -3.75 -4.11 -1.21
C PHE A 260 -3.86 -2.60 -1.41
N VAL A 261 -2.75 -1.95 -1.78
CA VAL A 261 -2.65 -0.49 -1.90
C VAL A 261 -2.10 -0.10 -3.26
N ILE A 262 -2.81 0.76 -3.97
CA ILE A 262 -2.31 1.37 -5.21
C ILE A 262 -1.68 2.72 -4.88
N LEU A 263 -0.40 2.89 -5.24
CA LEU A 263 0.35 4.12 -5.09
C LEU A 263 0.61 4.74 -6.46
N LYS A 264 0.22 6.00 -6.62
CA LYS A 264 0.58 6.78 -7.80
C LYS A 264 2.01 7.29 -7.65
N PHE A 265 2.87 7.03 -8.63
CA PHE A 265 4.25 7.48 -8.60
C PHE A 265 4.34 9.02 -8.55
N ALA A 266 5.02 9.54 -7.55
CA ALA A 266 5.33 10.95 -7.43
C ALA A 266 6.62 11.26 -8.23
N ASN A 267 6.47 11.96 -9.35
CA ASN A 267 7.54 12.16 -10.34
C ASN A 267 8.41 13.41 -10.09
N ILE A 268 8.33 13.98 -8.91
CA ILE A 268 9.08 15.18 -8.51
C ILE A 268 10.28 14.76 -7.66
N ASN A 269 11.37 15.54 -7.73
CA ASN A 269 12.57 15.38 -6.91
C ASN A 269 13.29 14.02 -7.01
N ASN A 270 13.12 13.24 -8.08
CA ASN A 270 13.82 11.97 -8.27
C ASN A 270 14.32 11.75 -9.70
N ALA A 271 15.22 10.77 -9.86
CA ALA A 271 15.86 10.51 -11.15
C ALA A 271 14.88 9.93 -12.18
N LEU A 272 13.97 9.05 -11.73
CA LEU A 272 12.98 8.45 -12.61
C LEU A 272 12.00 9.49 -13.15
N GLY A 273 11.51 10.40 -12.31
CA GLY A 273 10.62 11.49 -12.75
C GLY A 273 11.24 12.37 -13.84
N ARG A 274 12.54 12.67 -13.72
CA ARG A 274 13.27 13.40 -14.77
C ARG A 274 13.34 12.62 -16.09
N ARG A 275 13.47 11.27 -16.03
CA ARG A 275 13.45 10.42 -17.23
C ARG A 275 12.06 10.34 -17.86
N LEU A 276 11.01 10.19 -17.04
CA LEU A 276 9.63 10.08 -17.52
C LEU A 276 9.12 11.37 -18.19
N LYS A 277 9.60 12.55 -17.80
CA LYS A 277 9.32 13.79 -18.52
C LYS A 277 9.75 13.75 -19.98
N LYS A 278 10.77 12.94 -20.32
CA LYS A 278 11.27 12.77 -21.70
C LYS A 278 10.67 11.57 -22.42
N LEU A 279 10.41 10.48 -21.71
CA LEU A 279 10.00 9.19 -22.28
C LEU A 279 8.49 8.94 -22.23
N GLY A 280 7.75 9.68 -21.38
CA GLY A 280 6.35 9.41 -21.07
C GLY A 280 6.17 8.18 -20.18
N VAL A 281 4.91 7.91 -19.83
CA VAL A 281 4.45 6.71 -19.12
C VAL A 281 3.94 5.70 -20.14
N PRO A 282 4.19 4.39 -19.98
CA PRO A 282 3.80 3.36 -20.96
C PRO A 282 2.28 3.20 -21.18
N HIS A 283 1.46 3.63 -20.23
CA HIS A 283 0.00 3.51 -20.31
C HIS A 283 -0.71 4.74 -19.74
N ALA A 284 -2.00 4.88 -20.11
CA ALA A 284 -2.89 5.93 -19.62
C ALA A 284 -4.14 5.33 -18.94
N ILE A 285 -3.99 4.21 -18.23
CA ILE A 285 -5.08 3.53 -17.52
C ILE A 285 -5.58 4.48 -16.41
N PRO A 286 -6.91 4.77 -16.34
CA PRO A 286 -7.45 5.60 -15.28
C PRO A 286 -7.21 4.96 -13.89
N PRO A 287 -6.88 5.73 -12.83
CA PRO A 287 -6.71 5.19 -11.48
C PRO A 287 -7.92 4.39 -10.97
N ARG A 288 -9.13 4.81 -11.32
CA ARG A 288 -10.38 4.10 -10.99
C ARG A 288 -10.45 2.72 -11.65
N SER A 289 -9.97 2.58 -12.89
CA SER A 289 -9.91 1.29 -13.58
C SER A 289 -8.87 0.37 -12.97
N LEU A 290 -7.70 0.88 -12.53
CA LEU A 290 -6.74 0.11 -11.75
C LEU A 290 -7.37 -0.44 -10.46
N MET A 291 -8.10 0.40 -9.72
CA MET A 291 -8.80 -0.01 -8.50
C MET A 291 -9.87 -1.06 -8.80
N ALA A 292 -10.72 -0.82 -9.83
CA ALA A 292 -11.80 -1.73 -10.19
C ALA A 292 -11.27 -3.10 -10.61
N VAL A 293 -10.29 -3.15 -11.52
CA VAL A 293 -9.69 -4.43 -11.95
C VAL A 293 -8.98 -5.12 -10.80
N SER A 294 -8.27 -4.38 -9.94
CA SER A 294 -7.66 -4.95 -8.74
C SER A 294 -8.68 -5.58 -7.80
N ARG A 295 -9.85 -4.95 -7.58
CA ARG A 295 -10.94 -5.51 -6.77
C ARG A 295 -11.49 -6.82 -7.36
N LEU A 296 -11.67 -6.86 -8.68
CA LEU A 296 -12.22 -8.03 -9.36
C LEU A 296 -11.21 -9.18 -9.47
N PHE A 297 -9.93 -8.85 -9.67
CA PHE A 297 -8.86 -9.84 -9.82
C PHE A 297 -8.36 -10.40 -8.49
N LEU A 298 -8.19 -9.55 -7.48
CA LEU A 298 -7.77 -9.95 -6.13
C LEU A 298 -8.98 -10.42 -5.31
N ASP A 299 -9.63 -11.45 -5.78
CA ASP A 299 -10.85 -12.01 -5.19
C ASP A 299 -10.67 -12.59 -3.78
N ASN A 300 -9.44 -12.82 -3.37
CA ASN A 300 -9.03 -13.30 -2.05
C ASN A 300 -8.54 -12.19 -1.10
N PHE A 301 -8.52 -10.92 -1.55
CA PHE A 301 -8.24 -9.76 -0.68
C PHE A 301 -9.55 -9.12 -0.20
N LEU A 302 -9.68 -8.95 1.12
CA LEU A 302 -10.85 -8.29 1.69
C LEU A 302 -10.79 -6.77 1.50
N ASN A 303 -9.62 -6.17 1.70
CA ASN A 303 -9.49 -4.72 1.75
C ASN A 303 -8.57 -4.18 0.66
N LEU A 304 -9.08 -3.17 -0.05
CA LEU A 304 -8.35 -2.38 -1.02
C LEU A 304 -8.33 -0.93 -0.58
N LYS A 305 -7.14 -0.35 -0.52
CA LYS A 305 -6.89 0.97 0.06
C LYS A 305 -6.71 2.05 -1.00
N ALA A 306 -7.51 3.12 -0.90
CA ALA A 306 -7.34 4.35 -1.65
C ALA A 306 -6.49 5.34 -0.84
N MET A 307 -5.26 5.61 -1.32
CA MET A 307 -4.30 6.50 -0.66
C MET A 307 -4.56 7.95 -1.04
N TRP A 308 -5.37 8.67 -0.28
CA TRP A 308 -5.77 10.05 -0.60
C TRP A 308 -4.59 11.03 -0.70
N ASN A 309 -3.51 10.81 0.02
CA ASN A 309 -2.32 11.65 -0.05
C ASN A 309 -1.56 11.53 -1.39
N TYR A 310 -1.63 10.36 -2.07
CA TYR A 310 -1.04 10.15 -3.40
C TYR A 310 -1.98 10.48 -4.56
N LEU A 311 -3.28 10.34 -4.34
CA LEU A 311 -4.31 10.48 -5.38
C LEU A 311 -4.99 11.86 -5.37
N GLY A 312 -4.96 12.54 -4.21
CA GLY A 312 -5.87 13.62 -3.88
C GLY A 312 -7.17 13.09 -3.25
N ILE A 313 -7.79 13.91 -2.39
CA ILE A 313 -8.98 13.50 -1.62
C ILE A 313 -10.14 13.12 -2.55
N GLU A 314 -10.43 13.95 -3.54
CA GLU A 314 -11.56 13.76 -4.46
C GLU A 314 -11.45 12.43 -5.22
N GLU A 315 -10.29 12.13 -5.81
CA GLU A 315 -10.08 10.86 -6.53
C GLU A 315 -10.13 9.66 -5.59
N ALA A 316 -9.56 9.77 -4.39
CA ALA A 316 -9.63 8.70 -3.39
C ALA A 316 -11.07 8.41 -2.95
N LEU A 317 -11.93 9.44 -2.81
CA LEU A 317 -13.34 9.27 -2.51
C LEU A 317 -14.09 8.61 -3.68
N HIS A 318 -13.78 8.95 -4.93
CA HIS A 318 -14.34 8.27 -6.10
C HIS A 318 -13.94 6.79 -6.14
N MET A 319 -12.73 6.43 -5.69
CA MET A 319 -12.31 5.02 -5.62
C MET A 319 -13.14 4.17 -4.67
N LEU A 320 -13.81 4.78 -3.67
CA LEU A 320 -14.77 4.07 -2.81
C LEU A 320 -15.98 3.52 -3.59
N SER A 321 -16.28 4.11 -4.75
CA SER A 321 -17.31 3.64 -5.68
C SER A 321 -16.72 2.82 -6.85
N CYS A 322 -15.44 2.44 -6.76
CA CYS A 322 -14.74 1.62 -7.75
C CYS A 322 -14.09 0.38 -7.13
N GLY A 323 -14.54 -0.03 -5.94
CA GLY A 323 -14.06 -1.25 -5.29
C GLY A 323 -13.18 -1.05 -4.04
N ALA A 324 -12.74 0.17 -3.70
CA ALA A 324 -12.03 0.42 -2.45
C ALA A 324 -12.97 0.39 -1.24
N ASN A 325 -12.44 -0.02 -0.09
CA ASN A 325 -13.11 -0.01 1.21
C ASN A 325 -12.20 0.43 2.38
N ASP A 326 -11.09 1.08 2.06
CA ASP A 326 -10.16 1.67 3.04
C ASP A 326 -9.67 3.02 2.49
N LEU A 327 -9.82 4.10 3.28
CA LEU A 327 -9.42 5.46 2.91
C LEU A 327 -8.04 5.85 3.47
N SER A 328 -7.24 4.87 3.87
CA SER A 328 -5.90 5.06 4.42
C SER A 328 -5.90 5.68 5.83
N SER A 329 -5.14 6.72 6.07
CA SER A 329 -4.92 7.24 7.41
C SER A 329 -4.86 8.77 7.47
N THR A 330 -4.72 9.31 8.68
CA THR A 330 -4.48 10.74 8.92
C THR A 330 -3.10 11.22 8.46
N HIS A 331 -2.16 10.29 8.16
CA HIS A 331 -0.79 10.55 7.66
C HIS A 331 0.03 11.54 8.49
N GLN A 332 -0.04 11.44 9.81
CA GLN A 332 0.74 12.32 10.70
C GLN A 332 2.24 12.04 10.54
N GLY A 333 3.03 13.08 10.24
CA GLY A 333 4.49 12.99 10.11
C GLY A 333 5.00 12.27 8.85
N GLU A 334 4.15 12.01 7.85
CA GLU A 334 4.55 11.33 6.61
C GLU A 334 5.52 12.20 5.79
N LYS A 335 6.75 11.70 5.54
CA LYS A 335 7.82 12.43 4.86
C LYS A 335 8.13 11.90 3.46
N VAL A 336 7.84 10.64 3.15
CA VAL A 336 8.22 10.04 1.86
C VAL A 336 7.52 10.72 0.71
N PHE A 337 6.22 10.91 0.81
CA PHE A 337 5.45 11.63 -0.20
C PHE A 337 5.72 13.14 -0.15
N GLU A 338 5.85 13.72 1.04
CA GLU A 338 6.17 15.14 1.20
C GLU A 338 7.47 15.50 0.46
N MET A 339 8.52 14.69 0.57
CA MET A 339 9.79 14.88 -0.13
C MET A 339 9.71 14.58 -1.63
N ALA A 340 8.77 13.74 -2.06
CA ALA A 340 8.56 13.36 -3.46
C ALA A 340 7.58 14.27 -4.21
N SER A 341 6.85 15.13 -3.50
CA SER A 341 5.80 16.01 -4.03
C SER A 341 6.06 17.47 -3.68
N LEU A 342 5.06 18.33 -3.85
CA LEU A 342 5.07 19.73 -3.44
C LEU A 342 4.47 19.94 -2.03
N GLY A 343 4.33 18.88 -1.23
CA GLY A 343 3.73 18.89 0.09
C GLY A 343 2.24 18.52 0.12
N TYR A 344 1.66 18.48 1.33
CA TYR A 344 0.24 18.22 1.55
C TYR A 344 -0.51 19.53 1.71
N PRO A 345 -1.48 19.82 0.84
CA PRO A 345 -2.33 21.02 1.02
C PRO A 345 -3.36 20.83 2.14
N VAL A 346 -3.64 19.59 2.57
CA VAL A 346 -4.71 19.27 3.52
C VAL A 346 -4.19 18.39 4.63
N LYS A 347 -4.57 18.72 5.88
CA LYS A 347 -4.40 17.84 7.04
C LYS A 347 -5.78 17.31 7.42
N LEU A 348 -5.90 16.00 7.53
CA LEU A 348 -7.12 15.31 7.99
C LEU A 348 -6.85 14.70 9.35
N ASP A 349 -7.77 14.96 10.29
CA ASP A 349 -7.85 14.24 11.56
C ASP A 349 -8.88 13.10 11.50
N ILE A 350 -9.07 12.41 12.62
CA ILE A 350 -9.98 11.27 12.73
C ILE A 350 -11.42 11.69 12.36
N GLU A 351 -11.88 12.84 12.85
CA GLU A 351 -13.24 13.34 12.60
C GLU A 351 -13.42 13.76 11.13
N GLY A 352 -12.44 14.46 10.58
CA GLY A 352 -12.43 14.85 9.16
C GLY A 352 -12.50 13.64 8.23
N MET A 353 -11.75 12.56 8.52
CA MET A 353 -11.80 11.31 7.77
C MET A 353 -13.19 10.65 7.87
N ALA A 354 -13.75 10.54 9.08
CA ALA A 354 -15.08 9.98 9.28
C ALA A 354 -16.16 10.76 8.53
N ASN A 355 -16.13 12.08 8.60
CA ASN A 355 -17.08 12.96 7.90
C ASN A 355 -17.00 12.82 6.37
N LEU A 356 -15.78 12.69 5.80
CA LEU A 356 -15.62 12.44 4.37
C LEU A 356 -16.25 11.11 3.94
N ILE A 357 -16.04 10.04 4.71
CA ILE A 357 -16.61 8.71 4.45
C ILE A 357 -18.14 8.75 4.54
N GLN A 358 -18.69 9.38 5.57
CA GLN A 358 -20.15 9.52 5.76
C GLN A 358 -20.83 10.29 4.62
N LYS A 359 -20.19 11.34 4.10
CA LYS A 359 -20.69 12.10 2.94
C LYS A 359 -20.78 11.25 1.65
N GLN A 360 -20.01 10.15 1.57
CA GLN A 360 -20.13 9.17 0.48
C GLN A 360 -21.23 8.10 0.74
N GLY A 361 -22.05 8.26 1.79
CA GLY A 361 -23.06 7.27 2.17
C GLY A 361 -22.47 5.98 2.74
N ARG A 362 -21.22 6.00 3.21
CA ARG A 362 -20.50 4.85 3.77
C ARG A 362 -20.40 4.93 5.29
N ILE A 363 -20.07 3.82 5.92
CA ILE A 363 -19.93 3.67 7.37
C ILE A 363 -18.45 3.77 7.74
N PRO A 364 -18.00 4.87 8.42
CA PRO A 364 -16.60 4.98 8.83
C PRO A 364 -16.28 4.01 9.96
N CYS A 365 -15.14 3.35 9.87
CA CYS A 365 -14.62 2.47 10.91
C CYS A 365 -13.14 2.80 11.19
N LEU A 366 -12.90 3.44 12.33
CA LEU A 366 -11.54 3.68 12.80
C LEU A 366 -10.90 2.33 13.21
N THR A 367 -9.73 2.04 12.66
CA THR A 367 -9.04 0.78 12.89
C THR A 367 -7.54 0.98 13.06
N ASN A 368 -6.86 -0.10 13.31
CA ASN A 368 -5.42 -0.27 13.10
C ASN A 368 -5.21 -1.45 12.14
N SER A 369 -3.97 -1.66 11.69
CA SER A 369 -3.67 -2.74 10.75
C SER A 369 -3.86 -4.16 11.32
N LYS A 370 -4.21 -4.31 12.60
CA LYS A 370 -4.51 -5.60 13.23
C LYS A 370 -5.95 -6.05 12.99
N ASN A 371 -6.89 -5.11 12.96
CA ASN A 371 -8.35 -5.40 12.99
C ASN A 371 -9.01 -5.28 11.61
N VAL A 372 -8.24 -5.22 10.53
CA VAL A 372 -8.74 -5.12 9.15
C VAL A 372 -8.58 -6.45 8.42
#